data_8648058123be0774bf7eabb298245a04
#
_entry.id   8648058123be0774bf7eabb298245a04
#
_cell.length_a   1.000
_cell.length_b   1.000
_cell.length_c   1.000
_cell.angle_alpha   90.00
_cell.angle_beta   90.00
_cell.angle_gamma   90.00
#
_symmetry.space_group_name_H-M   'P 1'
#
loop_
_entity.id
_entity.type
_entity.pdbx_description
1 polymer ?
#
loop_
_entity_poly.entity_id
_entity_poly.type
_entity_poly.pdbx_seq_one_letter_code
_entity_poly.pdbx_strand_id
1 'polypeptide(L)'
;MKKHENFLNKLQISMTAEQEEGYISTLAYRILHYNRFFLYIIMGIQLYNIGYAFLYTKGRFHTVPSRVYTILYLILLLTSLGALFATSCLKKQIPINAPKVIHFQVFYGIILLLWSACITIYDQRVAENISVYLIVSLTVAMILYFTPTQAVLIYGILQFALFLIIPVFKTSAKDNYGVNLNLTITTLMAVLICLYHYYSDRKHYLDQLTIKEKASQLEYLANQDALTGLWNRRFLEGEVDSLYQQCLNEKIPVTFMMIDIDDFKIYNDNFGHLQGDECLRRVSWRIRKELDKEHEYLIRYGGEEFLYIGIGIDEAAAKQKGFYFNEIVRELIIGPSNREAMGITISIGSYTTIWDKATISQAWIDCVKKADNALYLAKNSGKDKCVCLSR
;
A
#
# COMPACT_ATOMS: atom_id res chain seq x y z
N MET A 1 -40.16 -1.34 -2.38
CA MET A 1 -39.40 -1.06 -1.13
C MET A 1 -38.01 -1.72 -1.10
N LYS A 2 -37.81 -3.00 -1.44
CA LYS A 2 -36.50 -3.67 -1.40
C LYS A 2 -35.37 -3.10 -2.32
N LYS A 3 -35.69 -2.34 -3.39
CA LYS A 3 -34.69 -1.73 -4.27
C LYS A 3 -34.06 -0.43 -3.73
N HIS A 4 -34.77 0.30 -2.86
CA HIS A 4 -34.24 1.53 -2.23
C HIS A 4 -33.32 1.27 -1.05
N GLU A 5 -33.54 0.20 -0.28
CA GLU A 5 -32.63 -0.23 0.80
C GLU A 5 -31.24 -0.62 0.27
N ASN A 6 -31.17 -1.20 -0.94
CA ASN A 6 -29.91 -1.59 -1.55
C ASN A 6 -29.04 -0.41 -2.02
N PHE A 7 -29.61 0.78 -2.28
CA PHE A 7 -28.84 1.95 -2.70
C PHE A 7 -28.23 2.69 -1.50
N LEU A 8 -28.99 2.86 -0.41
CA LEU A 8 -28.49 3.48 0.83
C LEU A 8 -27.48 2.58 1.54
N ASN A 9 -27.68 1.25 1.54
CA ASN A 9 -26.71 0.30 2.08
C ASN A 9 -25.40 0.22 1.24
N LYS A 10 -25.45 0.52 -0.06
CA LYS A 10 -24.27 0.67 -0.89
C LYS A 10 -23.48 1.96 -0.62
N LEU A 11 -24.12 2.97 -0.03
CA LEU A 11 -23.49 4.22 0.42
C LEU A 11 -22.90 4.10 1.84
N GLN A 12 -23.29 3.12 2.63
CA GLN A 12 -22.68 2.84 3.94
C GLN A 12 -21.40 2.03 3.75
N ILE A 13 -20.30 2.71 3.50
CA ILE A 13 -18.96 2.11 3.54
C ILE A 13 -18.60 1.95 5.01
N SER A 14 -18.89 0.76 5.59
CA SER A 14 -18.46 0.41 6.95
C SER A 14 -16.98 0.01 6.90
N MET A 15 -16.18 0.66 7.72
CA MET A 15 -14.77 0.32 7.98
C MET A 15 -14.65 -0.23 9.40
N THR A 16 -13.73 -1.15 9.64
CA THR A 16 -13.33 -1.51 11.00
C THR A 16 -12.59 -0.35 11.66
N ALA A 17 -12.45 -0.36 13.00
CA ALA A 17 -11.72 0.69 13.71
C ALA A 17 -10.27 0.83 13.23
N GLU A 18 -9.60 -0.27 12.94
CA GLU A 18 -8.24 -0.31 12.41
C GLU A 18 -8.16 0.28 10.99
N GLN A 19 -9.11 -0.07 10.11
CA GLN A 19 -9.21 0.48 8.76
C GLN A 19 -9.48 1.98 8.79
N GLU A 20 -10.31 2.46 9.73
CA GLU A 20 -10.62 3.89 9.90
C GLU A 20 -9.36 4.66 10.33
N GLU A 21 -8.60 4.15 11.29
CA GLU A 21 -7.34 4.75 11.75
C GLU A 21 -6.29 4.81 10.61
N GLY A 22 -6.13 3.71 9.89
CA GLY A 22 -5.24 3.65 8.72
C GLY A 22 -5.68 4.60 7.61
N TYR A 23 -6.99 4.72 7.35
CA TYR A 23 -7.54 5.67 6.38
C TYR A 23 -7.26 7.12 6.79
N ILE A 24 -7.53 7.50 8.05
CA ILE A 24 -7.30 8.85 8.60
C ILE A 24 -5.82 9.22 8.47
N SER A 25 -4.91 8.31 8.78
CA SER A 25 -3.48 8.52 8.65
C SER A 25 -3.06 8.75 7.19
N THR A 26 -3.53 7.91 6.27
CA THR A 26 -3.27 8.02 4.82
C THR A 26 -3.83 9.33 4.26
N LEU A 27 -5.06 9.69 4.65
CA LEU A 27 -5.71 10.94 4.26
C LEU A 27 -4.91 12.15 4.74
N ALA A 28 -4.42 12.15 5.98
CA ALA A 28 -3.61 13.24 6.52
C ALA A 28 -2.29 13.44 5.75
N TYR A 29 -1.60 12.36 5.36
CA TYR A 29 -0.41 12.44 4.50
C TYR A 29 -0.73 13.07 3.15
N ARG A 30 -1.81 12.63 2.51
CA ARG A 30 -2.27 13.15 1.22
C ARG A 30 -2.63 14.64 1.31
N ILE A 31 -3.38 15.02 2.34
CA ILE A 31 -3.74 16.42 2.62
C ILE A 31 -2.49 17.29 2.74
N LEU A 32 -1.49 16.91 3.52
CA LEU A 32 -0.28 17.71 3.71
C LEU A 32 0.57 17.81 2.44
N HIS A 33 0.53 16.79 1.58
CA HIS A 33 1.26 16.82 0.32
C HIS A 33 0.61 17.80 -0.67
N TYR A 34 -0.71 17.70 -0.89
CA TYR A 34 -1.42 18.51 -1.87
C TYR A 34 -1.73 19.92 -1.38
N ASN A 35 -1.99 20.12 -0.08
CA ASN A 35 -2.28 21.45 0.45
C ASN A 35 -1.15 22.44 0.25
N ARG A 36 0.11 22.03 0.31
CA ARG A 36 1.24 22.93 0.05
C ARG A 36 1.20 23.49 -1.36
N PHE A 37 0.96 22.63 -2.35
CA PHE A 37 0.86 23.05 -3.74
C PHE A 37 -0.31 24.02 -3.93
N PHE A 38 -1.46 23.71 -3.34
CA PHE A 38 -2.64 24.58 -3.38
C PHE A 38 -2.40 25.94 -2.70
N LEU A 39 -1.73 25.96 -1.55
CA LEU A 39 -1.34 27.19 -0.86
C LEU A 39 -0.42 28.08 -1.71
N TYR A 40 0.57 27.51 -2.41
CA TYR A 40 1.43 28.26 -3.33
C TYR A 40 0.64 28.89 -4.48
N ILE A 41 -0.34 28.18 -5.05
CA ILE A 41 -1.21 28.73 -6.09
C ILE A 41 -2.03 29.90 -5.54
N ILE A 42 -2.66 29.75 -4.38
CA ILE A 42 -3.43 30.84 -3.75
C ILE A 42 -2.54 32.06 -3.50
N MET A 43 -1.36 31.87 -2.93
CA MET A 43 -0.42 32.95 -2.68
C MET A 43 0.01 33.64 -3.98
N GLY A 44 0.29 32.89 -5.04
CA GLY A 44 0.63 33.44 -6.35
C GLY A 44 -0.49 34.31 -6.93
N ILE A 45 -1.74 33.84 -6.84
CA ILE A 45 -2.92 34.61 -7.26
C ILE A 45 -3.07 35.90 -6.44
N GLN A 46 -2.87 35.84 -5.11
CA GLN A 46 -2.97 37.02 -4.27
C GLN A 46 -1.86 38.04 -4.56
N LEU A 47 -0.62 37.60 -4.78
CA LEU A 47 0.48 38.45 -5.19
C LEU A 47 0.21 39.13 -6.54
N TYR A 48 -0.34 38.40 -7.51
CA TYR A 48 -0.77 38.94 -8.78
C TYR A 48 -1.85 40.03 -8.59
N ASN A 49 -2.91 39.75 -7.81
CA ASN A 49 -4.01 40.67 -7.56
C ASN A 49 -3.52 41.96 -6.85
N ILE A 50 -2.63 41.85 -5.86
CA ILE A 50 -2.03 42.98 -5.16
C ILE A 50 -1.16 43.79 -6.13
N GLY A 51 -0.32 43.12 -6.93
CA GLY A 51 0.51 43.78 -7.95
C GLY A 51 -0.31 44.50 -9.01
N TYR A 52 -1.38 43.84 -9.51
CA TYR A 52 -2.30 44.50 -10.42
C TYR A 52 -2.99 45.71 -9.82
N ALA A 53 -3.50 45.62 -8.59
CA ALA A 53 -4.11 46.75 -7.88
C ALA A 53 -3.11 47.92 -7.70
N PHE A 54 -1.83 47.63 -7.37
CA PHE A 54 -0.78 48.62 -7.25
C PHE A 54 -0.49 49.31 -8.57
N LEU A 55 -0.34 48.56 -9.67
CA LEU A 55 -0.08 49.14 -11.00
C LEU A 55 -1.27 49.98 -11.50
N TYR A 56 -2.49 49.42 -11.36
CA TYR A 56 -3.72 50.10 -11.81
C TYR A 56 -3.93 51.45 -11.06
N THR A 57 -3.67 51.50 -9.76
CA THR A 57 -3.86 52.68 -8.94
C THR A 57 -2.62 53.61 -8.91
N LYS A 58 -1.55 53.26 -9.64
CA LYS A 58 -0.24 53.94 -9.59
C LYS A 58 0.27 54.10 -8.15
N GLY A 59 0.01 53.12 -7.30
CA GLY A 59 0.42 53.12 -5.88
C GLY A 59 -0.37 54.04 -4.94
N ARG A 60 -1.41 54.72 -5.42
CA ARG A 60 -2.08 55.76 -4.62
C ARG A 60 -3.37 55.32 -3.93
N PHE A 61 -3.97 54.18 -4.31
CA PHE A 61 -5.21 53.57 -3.73
C PHE A 61 -6.29 54.61 -3.34
N HIS A 62 -6.60 55.57 -4.24
CA HIS A 62 -7.48 56.69 -3.97
C HIS A 62 -8.95 56.28 -3.74
N THR A 63 -9.40 55.20 -4.35
CA THR A 63 -10.79 54.79 -4.27
C THR A 63 -11.03 53.80 -3.11
N VAL A 64 -12.21 53.90 -2.48
CA VAL A 64 -12.61 52.96 -1.41
C VAL A 64 -12.56 51.51 -1.90
N PRO A 65 -13.06 51.14 -3.12
CA PRO A 65 -12.96 49.81 -3.63
C PRO A 65 -11.53 49.27 -3.72
N SER A 66 -10.58 50.07 -4.25
CA SER A 66 -9.19 49.64 -4.37
C SER A 66 -8.54 49.29 -3.02
N ARG A 67 -8.88 50.03 -1.96
CA ARG A 67 -8.39 49.78 -0.60
C ARG A 67 -8.98 48.48 -0.04
N VAL A 68 -10.31 48.30 -0.16
CA VAL A 68 -11.00 47.14 0.38
C VAL A 68 -10.51 45.86 -0.26
N TYR A 69 -10.41 45.79 -1.59
CA TYR A 69 -9.90 44.62 -2.28
C TYR A 69 -8.44 44.31 -1.90
N THR A 70 -7.58 45.32 -1.86
CA THR A 70 -6.17 45.13 -1.48
C THR A 70 -6.05 44.58 -0.05
N ILE A 71 -6.85 45.08 0.90
CA ILE A 71 -6.88 44.58 2.28
C ILE A 71 -7.34 43.10 2.30
N LEU A 72 -8.40 42.73 1.57
CA LEU A 72 -8.88 41.37 1.50
C LEU A 72 -7.85 40.41 0.88
N TYR A 73 -7.12 40.84 -0.16
CA TYR A 73 -6.03 40.06 -0.77
C TYR A 73 -4.85 39.88 0.20
N LEU A 74 -4.48 40.90 0.95
CA LEU A 74 -3.43 40.82 1.98
C LEU A 74 -3.82 39.87 3.12
N ILE A 75 -5.07 39.92 3.60
CA ILE A 75 -5.58 39.03 4.64
C ILE A 75 -5.46 37.56 4.17
N LEU A 76 -5.88 37.26 2.93
CA LEU A 76 -5.78 35.89 2.42
C LEU A 76 -4.32 35.47 2.20
N LEU A 77 -3.46 36.34 1.76
CA LEU A 77 -2.02 36.06 1.63
C LEU A 77 -1.40 35.72 2.98
N LEU A 78 -1.66 36.51 4.03
CA LEU A 78 -1.14 36.29 5.38
C LEU A 78 -1.68 35.02 6.01
N THR A 79 -3.00 34.71 5.86
CA THR A 79 -3.59 33.48 6.35
C THR A 79 -3.03 32.27 5.61
N SER A 80 -2.74 32.35 4.30
CA SER A 80 -2.11 31.28 3.53
C SER A 80 -0.65 31.04 3.93
N LEU A 81 0.11 32.09 4.25
CA LEU A 81 1.47 31.97 4.82
C LEU A 81 1.44 31.28 6.19
N GLY A 82 0.51 31.66 7.07
CA GLY A 82 0.30 31.01 8.35
C GLY A 82 -0.08 29.53 8.19
N ALA A 83 -0.94 29.21 7.21
CA ALA A 83 -1.32 27.84 6.88
C ALA A 83 -0.12 27.01 6.37
N LEU A 84 0.75 27.59 5.55
CA LEU A 84 1.97 26.93 5.07
C LEU A 84 2.93 26.60 6.22
N PHE A 85 3.09 27.50 7.17
CA PHE A 85 3.88 27.28 8.38
C PHE A 85 3.27 26.17 9.24
N ALA A 86 1.96 26.23 9.53
CA ALA A 86 1.26 25.23 10.32
C ALA A 86 1.34 23.81 9.69
N THR A 87 1.18 23.69 8.37
CA THR A 87 1.34 22.39 7.68
C THR A 87 2.76 21.84 7.79
N SER A 88 3.77 22.71 7.86
CA SER A 88 5.18 22.30 8.05
C SER A 88 5.44 21.76 9.44
N CYS A 89 4.81 22.34 10.46
CA CYS A 89 4.89 21.87 11.85
C CYS A 89 4.15 20.52 12.03
N LEU A 90 2.95 20.40 11.47
CA LEU A 90 2.13 19.19 11.59
C LEU A 90 2.75 17.97 10.87
N LYS A 91 3.48 18.18 9.79
CA LYS A 91 4.12 17.09 9.01
C LYS A 91 5.12 16.27 9.84
N LYS A 92 5.80 16.88 10.81
CA LYS A 92 6.84 16.22 11.59
C LYS A 92 6.32 15.16 12.58
N GLN A 93 5.03 15.10 12.82
CA GLN A 93 4.40 14.35 13.92
C GLN A 93 3.29 13.40 13.48
N ILE A 94 3.19 13.06 12.20
CA ILE A 94 2.28 12.01 11.72
C ILE A 94 2.90 10.62 12.07
N PRO A 95 2.10 9.61 12.49
CA PRO A 95 0.62 9.55 12.45
C PRO A 95 -0.13 10.20 13.61
N ILE A 96 0.53 10.51 14.72
CA ILE A 96 -0.11 10.96 15.98
C ILE A 96 -1.03 12.19 15.79
N ASN A 97 -0.70 13.06 14.85
CA ASN A 97 -1.47 14.29 14.58
C ASN A 97 -2.41 14.20 13.37
N ALA A 98 -2.68 13.01 12.83
CA ALA A 98 -3.54 12.87 11.66
C ALA A 98 -4.92 13.56 11.79
N PRO A 99 -5.68 13.40 12.90
CA PRO A 99 -6.94 14.13 13.08
C PRO A 99 -6.77 15.65 13.09
N LYS A 100 -5.69 16.17 13.68
CA LYS A 100 -5.42 17.61 13.73
C LYS A 100 -5.19 18.19 12.35
N VAL A 101 -4.55 17.44 11.45
CA VAL A 101 -4.35 17.83 10.04
C VAL A 101 -5.69 18.01 9.33
N ILE A 102 -6.61 17.06 9.53
CA ILE A 102 -7.95 17.13 8.93
C ILE A 102 -8.74 18.33 9.47
N HIS A 103 -8.75 18.52 10.79
CA HIS A 103 -9.42 19.68 11.39
C HIS A 103 -8.83 21.00 10.92
N PHE A 104 -7.50 21.10 10.82
CA PHE A 104 -6.82 22.27 10.29
C PHE A 104 -7.23 22.55 8.83
N GLN A 105 -7.33 21.54 7.99
CA GLN A 105 -7.79 21.70 6.61
C GLN A 105 -9.22 22.21 6.52
N VAL A 106 -10.14 21.65 7.32
CA VAL A 106 -11.53 22.12 7.40
C VAL A 106 -11.59 23.59 7.83
N PHE A 107 -10.84 23.95 8.86
CA PHE A 107 -10.74 25.34 9.34
C PHE A 107 -10.24 26.29 8.25
N TYR A 108 -9.19 25.93 7.53
CA TYR A 108 -8.68 26.72 6.40
C TYR A 108 -9.70 26.84 5.26
N GLY A 109 -10.42 25.76 4.96
CA GLY A 109 -11.52 25.78 4.00
C GLY A 109 -12.64 26.78 4.37
N ILE A 110 -13.00 26.83 5.65
CA ILE A 110 -13.96 27.83 6.15
C ILE A 110 -13.43 29.25 5.95
N ILE A 111 -12.14 29.50 6.22
CA ILE A 111 -11.52 30.83 5.97
C ILE A 111 -11.64 31.21 4.49
N LEU A 112 -11.35 30.30 3.56
CA LEU A 112 -11.46 30.55 2.12
C LEU A 112 -12.89 30.89 1.70
N LEU A 113 -13.87 30.14 2.21
CA LEU A 113 -15.29 30.37 1.92
C LEU A 113 -15.77 31.72 2.49
N LEU A 114 -15.41 32.05 3.73
CA LEU A 114 -15.75 33.34 4.35
C LEU A 114 -15.09 34.50 3.60
N TRP A 115 -13.83 34.38 3.21
CA TRP A 115 -13.13 35.39 2.42
C TRP A 115 -13.83 35.63 1.08
N SER A 116 -14.22 34.56 0.37
CA SER A 116 -14.93 34.67 -0.90
C SER A 116 -16.33 35.31 -0.73
N ALA A 117 -17.02 34.99 0.36
CA ALA A 117 -18.29 35.60 0.72
C ALA A 117 -18.13 37.11 1.00
N CYS A 118 -17.10 37.54 1.73
CA CYS A 118 -16.81 38.94 1.98
C CYS A 118 -16.58 39.73 0.69
N ILE A 119 -15.77 39.18 -0.23
CA ILE A 119 -15.58 39.81 -1.56
C ILE A 119 -16.93 39.91 -2.30
N THR A 120 -17.68 38.84 -2.35
CA THR A 120 -18.96 38.80 -3.08
C THR A 120 -19.98 39.78 -2.50
N ILE A 121 -20.08 39.91 -1.18
CA ILE A 121 -20.95 40.92 -0.54
C ILE A 121 -20.50 42.35 -0.95
N TYR A 122 -19.21 42.59 -0.98
CA TYR A 122 -18.67 43.89 -1.41
C TYR A 122 -18.89 44.16 -2.91
N ASP A 123 -18.76 43.12 -3.76
CA ASP A 123 -19.00 43.19 -5.21
C ASP A 123 -20.45 43.55 -5.54
N GLN A 124 -21.42 43.24 -4.68
CA GLN A 124 -22.82 43.67 -4.86
C GLN A 124 -22.98 45.20 -4.86
N ARG A 125 -22.07 45.94 -4.21
CA ARG A 125 -22.07 47.39 -4.21
C ARG A 125 -21.41 47.99 -5.45
N VAL A 126 -20.46 47.28 -6.06
CA VAL A 126 -19.58 47.80 -7.10
C VAL A 126 -19.97 47.31 -8.49
N ALA A 127 -20.21 46.03 -8.65
CA ALA A 127 -20.35 45.37 -9.95
C ALA A 127 -21.51 44.33 -10.04
N GLU A 128 -22.29 44.15 -8.98
CA GLU A 128 -23.36 43.14 -8.88
C GLU A 128 -22.90 41.70 -9.26
N ASN A 129 -21.65 41.32 -8.88
CA ASN A 129 -21.00 40.08 -9.27
C ASN A 129 -20.92 39.08 -8.11
N ILE A 130 -21.12 37.79 -8.41
CA ILE A 130 -21.00 36.67 -7.43
C ILE A 130 -19.96 35.63 -7.85
N SER A 131 -19.23 35.87 -8.94
CA SER A 131 -18.33 34.90 -9.55
C SER A 131 -17.25 34.39 -8.60
N VAL A 132 -16.72 35.27 -7.74
CA VAL A 132 -15.64 34.89 -6.79
C VAL A 132 -16.14 33.81 -5.83
N TYR A 133 -17.33 33.99 -5.26
CA TYR A 133 -17.91 32.96 -4.38
C TYR A 133 -18.20 31.65 -5.12
N LEU A 134 -18.76 31.72 -6.34
CA LEU A 134 -19.06 30.52 -7.13
C LEU A 134 -17.78 29.71 -7.42
N ILE A 135 -16.74 30.37 -7.90
CA ILE A 135 -15.46 29.75 -8.24
C ILE A 135 -14.79 29.16 -6.99
N VAL A 136 -14.66 29.96 -5.93
CA VAL A 136 -13.97 29.52 -4.71
C VAL A 136 -14.73 28.39 -4.02
N SER A 137 -16.06 28.47 -3.92
CA SER A 137 -16.86 27.42 -3.27
C SER A 137 -16.74 26.06 -3.96
N LEU A 138 -16.81 26.03 -5.31
CA LEU A 138 -16.60 24.79 -6.07
C LEU A 138 -15.15 24.31 -5.97
N THR A 139 -14.16 25.20 -6.03
CA THR A 139 -12.74 24.85 -5.89
C THR A 139 -12.45 24.25 -4.51
N VAL A 140 -12.99 24.85 -3.45
CA VAL A 140 -12.87 24.34 -2.08
C VAL A 140 -13.50 22.95 -1.96
N ALA A 141 -14.70 22.74 -2.54
CA ALA A 141 -15.37 21.44 -2.54
C ALA A 141 -14.59 20.37 -3.31
N MET A 142 -13.88 20.75 -4.37
CA MET A 142 -13.08 19.82 -5.20
C MET A 142 -11.75 19.44 -4.56
N ILE A 143 -11.11 20.34 -3.81
CA ILE A 143 -9.74 20.15 -3.34
C ILE A 143 -9.69 19.74 -1.87
N LEU A 144 -10.58 20.30 -1.04
CA LEU A 144 -10.56 20.06 0.39
C LEU A 144 -11.53 18.94 0.79
N TYR A 145 -11.12 18.19 1.81
CA TYR A 145 -11.92 17.08 2.33
C TYR A 145 -12.87 17.57 3.43
N PHE A 146 -14.16 17.29 3.23
CA PHE A 146 -15.22 17.51 4.22
C PHE A 146 -16.01 16.24 4.44
N THR A 147 -16.37 15.95 5.69
CA THR A 147 -17.37 14.92 5.96
C THR A 147 -18.75 15.37 5.46
N PRO A 148 -19.69 14.45 5.21
CA PRO A 148 -21.04 14.79 4.75
C PRO A 148 -21.73 15.82 5.64
N THR A 149 -21.64 15.66 6.96
CA THR A 149 -22.22 16.58 7.93
C THR A 149 -21.56 17.95 7.90
N GLN A 150 -20.24 18.01 7.82
CA GLN A 150 -19.51 19.27 7.69
C GLN A 150 -19.85 20.00 6.39
N ALA A 151 -19.93 19.30 5.25
CA ALA A 151 -20.30 19.90 3.98
C ALA A 151 -21.69 20.54 4.05
N VAL A 152 -22.69 19.80 4.49
CA VAL A 152 -24.07 20.31 4.60
C VAL A 152 -24.16 21.50 5.55
N LEU A 153 -23.53 21.44 6.71
CA LEU A 153 -23.58 22.52 7.70
C LEU A 153 -22.82 23.78 7.21
N ILE A 154 -21.60 23.64 6.73
CA ILE A 154 -20.75 24.78 6.33
C ILE A 154 -21.37 25.50 5.14
N TYR A 155 -21.70 24.77 4.08
CA TYR A 155 -22.29 25.36 2.88
C TYR A 155 -23.73 25.84 3.11
N GLY A 156 -24.53 25.13 3.90
CA GLY A 156 -25.90 25.51 4.25
C GLY A 156 -25.96 26.80 5.08
N ILE A 157 -25.15 26.90 6.12
CA ILE A 157 -25.05 28.11 6.95
C ILE A 157 -24.59 29.30 6.12
N LEU A 158 -23.56 29.11 5.29
CA LEU A 158 -23.03 30.18 4.47
C LEU A 158 -24.03 30.65 3.39
N GLN A 159 -24.72 29.70 2.75
CA GLN A 159 -25.82 29.99 1.82
C GLN A 159 -26.92 30.84 2.48
N PHE A 160 -27.36 30.42 3.68
CA PHE A 160 -28.39 31.14 4.44
C PHE A 160 -27.93 32.55 4.82
N ALA A 161 -26.67 32.70 5.26
CA ALA A 161 -26.12 34.01 5.56
C ALA A 161 -26.06 34.91 4.33
N LEU A 162 -25.62 34.42 3.18
CA LEU A 162 -25.58 35.21 1.94
C LEU A 162 -26.98 35.59 1.46
N PHE A 163 -27.96 34.69 1.60
CA PHE A 163 -29.35 34.98 1.26
C PHE A 163 -29.91 36.18 2.07
N LEU A 164 -29.55 36.32 3.33
CA LEU A 164 -29.96 37.44 4.19
C LEU A 164 -29.18 38.72 3.94
N ILE A 165 -27.86 38.60 3.70
CA ILE A 165 -26.96 39.76 3.68
C ILE A 165 -26.93 40.45 2.30
N ILE A 166 -26.94 39.69 1.20
CA ILE A 166 -26.83 40.26 -0.16
C ILE A 166 -27.90 41.33 -0.44
N PRO A 167 -29.20 41.15 -0.10
CA PRO A 167 -30.22 42.18 -0.35
C PRO A 167 -29.95 43.49 0.37
N VAL A 168 -29.29 43.46 1.53
CA VAL A 168 -28.99 44.65 2.34
C VAL A 168 -27.85 45.47 1.73
N PHE A 169 -26.90 44.83 1.07
CA PHE A 169 -25.72 45.49 0.48
C PHE A 169 -25.90 45.86 -0.99
N LYS A 170 -26.91 45.34 -1.66
CA LYS A 170 -27.17 45.66 -3.05
C LYS A 170 -27.67 47.10 -3.22
N THR A 171 -27.12 47.80 -4.22
CA THR A 171 -27.48 49.22 -4.51
C THR A 171 -28.57 49.32 -5.57
N SER A 172 -28.81 48.27 -6.36
CA SER A 172 -29.79 48.25 -7.45
C SER A 172 -31.14 47.72 -6.97
N ALA A 173 -32.22 48.27 -7.49
CA ALA A 173 -33.58 47.81 -7.26
C ALA A 173 -33.94 46.50 -8.04
N LYS A 174 -33.00 45.93 -8.79
CA LYS A 174 -33.21 44.67 -9.53
C LYS A 174 -33.49 43.49 -8.61
N ASP A 175 -34.31 42.57 -9.07
CA ASP A 175 -34.64 41.36 -8.36
C ASP A 175 -33.39 40.50 -8.06
N ASN A 176 -33.38 39.84 -6.92
CA ASN A 176 -32.32 38.93 -6.48
C ASN A 176 -32.51 37.50 -6.97
N TYR A 177 -33.56 37.23 -7.74
CA TYR A 177 -33.92 35.85 -8.13
C TYR A 177 -32.73 35.11 -8.78
N GLY A 178 -32.12 35.71 -9.81
CA GLY A 178 -30.99 35.08 -10.51
C GLY A 178 -29.75 34.84 -9.61
N VAL A 179 -29.47 35.78 -8.72
CA VAL A 179 -28.37 35.66 -7.74
C VAL A 179 -28.64 34.50 -6.77
N ASN A 180 -29.82 34.46 -6.17
CA ASN A 180 -30.23 33.40 -5.25
C ASN A 180 -30.28 32.02 -5.90
N LEU A 181 -30.75 31.95 -7.15
CA LEU A 181 -30.76 30.70 -7.93
C LEU A 181 -29.34 30.18 -8.17
N ASN A 182 -28.42 31.04 -8.61
CA ASN A 182 -27.02 30.66 -8.85
C ASN A 182 -26.32 30.22 -7.56
N LEU A 183 -26.53 30.94 -6.45
CA LEU A 183 -25.99 30.55 -5.14
C LEU A 183 -26.52 29.19 -4.70
N THR A 184 -27.83 28.95 -4.86
CA THR A 184 -28.44 27.67 -4.48
C THR A 184 -27.90 26.52 -5.31
N ILE A 185 -27.84 26.67 -6.65
CA ILE A 185 -27.25 25.66 -7.54
C ILE A 185 -25.79 25.36 -7.14
N THR A 186 -25.00 26.42 -6.92
CA THR A 186 -23.58 26.26 -6.53
C THR A 186 -23.42 25.54 -5.21
N THR A 187 -24.24 25.89 -4.22
CA THR A 187 -24.22 25.21 -2.89
C THR A 187 -24.59 23.73 -3.04
N LEU A 188 -25.64 23.40 -3.80
CA LEU A 188 -26.01 22.02 -4.06
C LEU A 188 -24.88 21.25 -4.76
N MET A 189 -24.27 21.84 -5.79
CA MET A 189 -23.15 21.25 -6.50
C MET A 189 -21.95 21.05 -5.58
N ALA A 190 -21.59 22.03 -4.76
CA ALA A 190 -20.48 21.93 -3.82
C ALA A 190 -20.69 20.80 -2.79
N VAL A 191 -21.90 20.70 -2.23
CA VAL A 191 -22.26 19.61 -1.31
C VAL A 191 -22.17 18.25 -2.01
N LEU A 192 -22.72 18.11 -3.22
CA LEU A 192 -22.65 16.87 -3.99
C LEU A 192 -21.20 16.46 -4.31
N ILE A 193 -20.34 17.43 -4.65
CA ILE A 193 -18.91 17.19 -4.87
C ILE A 193 -18.25 16.69 -3.57
N CYS A 194 -18.50 17.33 -2.43
CA CYS A 194 -17.96 16.88 -1.14
C CYS A 194 -18.42 15.46 -0.79
N LEU A 195 -19.70 15.15 -1.00
CA LEU A 195 -20.26 13.80 -0.79
C LEU A 195 -19.57 12.77 -1.69
N TYR A 196 -19.44 13.09 -2.98
CA TYR A 196 -18.76 12.22 -3.93
C TYR A 196 -17.31 11.94 -3.51
N HIS A 197 -16.54 12.97 -3.15
CA HIS A 197 -15.16 12.82 -2.68
C HIS A 197 -15.07 11.97 -1.42
N TYR A 198 -15.93 12.23 -0.43
CA TYR A 198 -15.97 11.47 0.81
C TYR A 198 -16.14 9.96 0.55
N TYR A 199 -17.16 9.58 -0.23
CA TYR A 199 -17.45 8.17 -0.50
C TYR A 199 -16.43 7.54 -1.45
N SER A 200 -16.00 8.27 -2.48
CA SER A 200 -15.00 7.81 -3.44
C SER A 200 -13.65 7.52 -2.79
N ASP A 201 -13.18 8.41 -1.93
CA ASP A 201 -11.90 8.26 -1.23
C ASP A 201 -11.90 7.06 -0.28
N ARG A 202 -12.96 6.88 0.49
CA ARG A 202 -13.11 5.73 1.40
C ARG A 202 -13.16 4.41 0.63
N LYS A 203 -13.91 4.37 -0.46
CA LYS A 203 -13.98 3.21 -1.33
C LYS A 203 -12.61 2.89 -1.94
N HIS A 204 -11.93 3.89 -2.48
CA HIS A 204 -10.61 3.72 -3.08
C HIS A 204 -9.59 3.15 -2.07
N TYR A 205 -9.60 3.61 -0.84
CA TYR A 205 -8.75 3.08 0.23
C TYR A 205 -9.03 1.58 0.49
N LEU A 206 -10.30 1.18 0.61
CA LEU A 206 -10.68 -0.22 0.80
C LEU A 206 -10.31 -1.10 -0.40
N ASP A 207 -10.52 -0.58 -1.61
CA ASP A 207 -10.12 -1.28 -2.85
C ASP A 207 -8.60 -1.51 -2.88
N GLN A 208 -7.80 -0.52 -2.46
CA GLN A 208 -6.34 -0.66 -2.35
C GLN A 208 -5.92 -1.72 -1.33
N LEU A 209 -6.56 -1.78 -0.15
CA LEU A 209 -6.30 -2.84 0.83
C LEU A 209 -6.61 -4.22 0.25
N THR A 210 -7.76 -4.37 -0.42
CA THR A 210 -8.17 -5.62 -1.06
C THR A 210 -7.21 -6.05 -2.18
N ILE A 211 -6.75 -5.11 -2.99
CA ILE A 211 -5.75 -5.37 -4.06
C ILE A 211 -4.44 -5.84 -3.44
N LYS A 212 -3.96 -5.18 -2.38
CA LYS A 212 -2.72 -5.56 -1.69
C LYS A 212 -2.81 -6.96 -1.10
N GLU A 213 -3.93 -7.30 -0.46
CA GLU A 213 -4.17 -8.63 0.10
C GLU A 213 -4.18 -9.71 -1.00
N LYS A 214 -4.94 -9.47 -2.08
CA LYS A 214 -5.00 -10.40 -3.22
C LYS A 214 -3.64 -10.55 -3.90
N ALA A 215 -2.88 -9.48 -4.06
CA ALA A 215 -1.53 -9.53 -4.62
C ALA A 215 -0.61 -10.42 -3.77
N SER A 216 -0.63 -10.26 -2.44
CA SER A 216 0.14 -11.10 -1.53
C SER A 216 -0.30 -12.58 -1.59
N GLN A 217 -1.61 -12.86 -1.67
CA GLN A 217 -2.12 -14.23 -1.84
C GLN A 217 -1.68 -14.85 -3.17
N LEU A 218 -1.75 -14.08 -4.26
CA LEU A 218 -1.30 -14.55 -5.58
C LEU A 218 0.20 -14.81 -5.60
N GLU A 219 0.99 -13.95 -4.98
CA GLU A 219 2.44 -14.11 -4.84
C GLU A 219 2.77 -15.38 -4.03
N TYR A 220 2.09 -15.60 -2.90
CA TYR A 220 2.23 -16.81 -2.11
C TYR A 220 1.91 -18.08 -2.95
N LEU A 221 0.79 -18.09 -3.68
CA LEU A 221 0.41 -19.20 -4.54
C LEU A 221 1.38 -19.41 -5.72
N ALA A 222 1.89 -18.32 -6.31
CA ALA A 222 2.86 -18.41 -7.40
C ALA A 222 4.23 -18.93 -6.97
N ASN A 223 4.54 -18.87 -5.68
CA ASN A 223 5.79 -19.32 -5.08
C ASN A 223 5.70 -20.76 -4.52
N GLN A 224 4.54 -21.40 -4.60
CA GLN A 224 4.37 -22.80 -4.20
C GLN A 224 4.37 -23.76 -5.40
N ASP A 225 4.84 -24.97 -5.16
CA ASP A 225 4.68 -26.11 -6.09
C ASP A 225 3.29 -26.72 -5.92
N ALA A 226 2.54 -26.80 -7.00
CA ALA A 226 1.13 -27.24 -6.98
C ALA A 226 0.97 -28.72 -6.57
N LEU A 227 2.00 -29.56 -6.75
CA LEU A 227 1.94 -30.98 -6.42
C LEU A 227 2.23 -31.26 -4.94
N THR A 228 3.30 -30.66 -4.43
CA THR A 228 3.85 -30.96 -3.09
C THR A 228 3.46 -29.94 -2.03
N GLY A 229 3.01 -28.72 -2.44
CA GLY A 229 2.76 -27.60 -1.54
C GLY A 229 4.03 -27.05 -0.88
N LEU A 230 5.21 -27.43 -1.33
CA LEU A 230 6.47 -26.84 -0.96
C LEU A 230 6.67 -25.51 -1.67
N TRP A 231 7.67 -24.74 -1.23
CA TRP A 231 8.17 -23.63 -2.04
C TRP A 231 8.73 -24.17 -3.37
N ASN A 232 8.55 -23.40 -4.44
CA ASN A 232 9.14 -23.69 -5.74
C ASN A 232 10.45 -22.91 -5.95
N ARG A 233 11.15 -23.19 -7.04
CA ARG A 233 12.39 -22.51 -7.39
C ARG A 233 12.25 -20.99 -7.51
N ARG A 234 11.07 -20.48 -7.93
CA ARG A 234 10.82 -19.05 -8.05
C ARG A 234 10.84 -18.34 -6.69
N PHE A 235 10.33 -18.98 -5.65
CA PHE A 235 10.44 -18.47 -4.27
C PHE A 235 11.89 -18.22 -3.88
N LEU A 236 12.78 -19.19 -4.16
CA LEU A 236 14.20 -19.08 -3.87
C LEU A 236 14.82 -17.85 -4.55
N GLU A 237 14.53 -17.64 -5.83
CA GLU A 237 15.07 -16.52 -6.62
C GLU A 237 14.59 -15.14 -6.06
N GLY A 238 13.41 -15.08 -5.44
CA GLY A 238 12.87 -13.86 -4.82
C GLY A 238 13.39 -13.59 -3.39
N GLU A 239 13.52 -14.63 -2.57
CA GLU A 239 13.83 -14.50 -1.14
C GLU A 239 15.31 -14.60 -0.80
N VAL A 240 16.12 -15.14 -1.71
CA VAL A 240 17.52 -15.45 -1.42
C VAL A 240 18.36 -14.23 -1.05
N ASP A 241 18.07 -13.06 -1.60
CA ASP A 241 18.80 -11.83 -1.28
C ASP A 241 18.50 -11.38 0.16
N SER A 242 17.27 -11.57 0.64
CA SER A 242 16.87 -11.29 2.02
C SER A 242 17.58 -12.22 2.99
N LEU A 243 17.57 -13.53 2.70
CA LEU A 243 18.27 -14.54 3.48
C LEU A 243 19.79 -14.28 3.53
N TYR A 244 20.37 -13.88 2.39
CA TYR A 244 21.78 -13.52 2.29
C TYR A 244 22.13 -12.35 3.22
N GLN A 245 21.34 -11.26 3.20
CA GLN A 245 21.60 -10.10 4.05
C GLN A 245 21.51 -10.43 5.54
N GLN A 246 20.53 -11.24 5.93
CA GLN A 246 20.40 -11.71 7.30
C GLN A 246 21.65 -12.50 7.74
N CYS A 247 22.01 -13.53 6.99
CA CYS A 247 23.14 -14.40 7.32
C CYS A 247 24.48 -13.65 7.33
N LEU A 248 24.65 -12.67 6.43
CA LEU A 248 25.83 -11.84 6.36
C LEU A 248 26.02 -10.96 7.61
N ASN A 249 24.93 -10.31 8.07
CA ASN A 249 24.96 -9.41 9.21
C ASN A 249 25.27 -10.15 10.52
N GLU A 250 24.69 -11.33 10.67
CA GLU A 250 24.80 -12.14 11.88
C GLU A 250 26.00 -13.13 11.86
N LYS A 251 26.66 -13.29 10.70
CA LYS A 251 27.78 -14.24 10.46
C LYS A 251 27.45 -15.68 10.86
N ILE A 252 26.21 -16.08 10.59
CA ILE A 252 25.73 -17.44 10.87
C ILE A 252 25.97 -18.38 9.70
N PRO A 253 26.19 -19.69 9.96
CA PRO A 253 26.34 -20.68 8.91
C PRO A 253 25.03 -20.87 8.15
N VAL A 254 25.14 -21.19 6.86
CA VAL A 254 24.02 -21.57 6.01
C VAL A 254 24.34 -22.87 5.32
N THR A 255 23.45 -23.83 5.42
CA THR A 255 23.55 -25.15 4.79
C THR A 255 22.60 -25.25 3.59
N PHE A 256 23.12 -25.73 2.49
CA PHE A 256 22.35 -26.13 1.30
C PHE A 256 22.45 -27.63 1.12
N MET A 257 21.30 -28.30 0.98
CA MET A 257 21.28 -29.73 0.65
C MET A 257 20.45 -29.93 -0.63
N MET A 258 21.08 -30.50 -1.66
CA MET A 258 20.37 -31.00 -2.82
C MET A 258 19.95 -32.46 -2.52
N ILE A 259 18.68 -32.76 -2.66
CA ILE A 259 18.05 -34.02 -2.31
C ILE A 259 17.36 -34.55 -3.55
N ASP A 260 17.55 -35.82 -3.88
CA ASP A 260 16.92 -36.46 -5.03
C ASP A 260 16.44 -37.85 -4.65
N ILE A 261 15.25 -38.24 -5.19
CA ILE A 261 14.66 -39.59 -4.94
C ILE A 261 15.37 -40.59 -5.82
N ASP A 262 15.98 -41.56 -5.20
CA ASP A 262 16.72 -42.64 -5.90
C ASP A 262 15.78 -43.46 -6.81
N ASP A 263 16.23 -43.69 -8.04
CA ASP A 263 15.54 -44.54 -9.03
C ASP A 263 14.09 -44.15 -9.31
N PHE A 264 13.75 -42.85 -9.15
CA PHE A 264 12.39 -42.34 -9.30
C PHE A 264 11.79 -42.62 -10.68
N LYS A 265 12.62 -42.60 -11.74
CA LYS A 265 12.18 -43.01 -13.09
C LYS A 265 11.75 -44.46 -13.13
N ILE A 266 12.52 -45.36 -12.53
CA ILE A 266 12.17 -46.81 -12.46
C ILE A 266 10.88 -47.01 -11.67
N TYR A 267 10.70 -46.24 -10.60
CA TYR A 267 9.45 -46.26 -9.83
C TYR A 267 8.27 -45.82 -10.71
N ASN A 268 8.38 -44.72 -11.46
CA ASN A 268 7.34 -44.26 -12.39
C ASN A 268 7.02 -45.29 -13.49
N ASP A 269 8.07 -45.90 -14.07
CA ASP A 269 7.90 -46.91 -15.12
C ASP A 269 7.16 -48.14 -14.60
N ASN A 270 7.33 -48.53 -13.33
CA ASN A 270 6.68 -49.67 -12.71
C ASN A 270 5.27 -49.41 -12.22
N PHE A 271 5.00 -48.21 -11.65
CA PHE A 271 3.76 -47.89 -10.93
C PHE A 271 2.92 -46.80 -11.57
N GLY A 272 3.45 -46.13 -12.59
CA GLY A 272 2.82 -45.02 -13.29
C GLY A 272 2.99 -43.65 -12.60
N HIS A 273 2.82 -42.58 -13.38
CA HIS A 273 3.04 -41.21 -12.91
C HIS A 273 2.15 -40.79 -11.74
N LEU A 274 0.93 -41.28 -11.64
CA LEU A 274 0.04 -40.99 -10.50
C LEU A 274 0.62 -41.46 -9.16
N GLN A 275 1.28 -42.63 -9.16
CA GLN A 275 1.96 -43.16 -7.98
C GLN A 275 3.26 -42.41 -7.70
N GLY A 276 3.95 -41.98 -8.75
CA GLY A 276 5.10 -41.04 -8.62
C GLY A 276 4.72 -39.72 -8.00
N ASP A 277 3.60 -39.14 -8.39
CA ASP A 277 3.09 -37.92 -7.77
C ASP A 277 2.78 -38.12 -6.28
N GLU A 278 2.21 -39.25 -5.91
CA GLU A 278 1.96 -39.62 -4.49
C GLU A 278 3.28 -39.83 -3.74
N CYS A 279 4.27 -40.46 -4.37
CA CYS A 279 5.63 -40.56 -3.81
C CYS A 279 6.23 -39.19 -3.49
N LEU A 280 6.21 -38.26 -4.45
CA LEU A 280 6.68 -36.89 -4.26
C LEU A 280 5.96 -36.19 -3.11
N ARG A 281 4.63 -36.33 -3.01
CA ARG A 281 3.86 -35.72 -1.90
C ARG A 281 4.26 -36.30 -0.55
N ARG A 282 4.42 -37.61 -0.45
CA ARG A 282 4.74 -38.29 0.82
C ARG A 282 6.16 -38.02 1.29
N VAL A 283 7.15 -38.06 0.38
CA VAL A 283 8.53 -37.72 0.68
C VAL A 283 8.64 -36.25 1.14
N SER A 284 8.06 -35.33 0.36
CA SER A 284 8.09 -33.92 0.69
C SER A 284 7.41 -33.61 2.03
N TRP A 285 6.25 -34.21 2.29
CA TRP A 285 5.51 -34.04 3.55
C TRP A 285 6.33 -34.57 4.75
N ARG A 286 6.96 -35.75 4.57
CA ARG A 286 7.75 -36.39 5.66
C ARG A 286 8.96 -35.54 6.06
N ILE A 287 9.68 -35.01 5.08
CA ILE A 287 10.81 -34.11 5.34
C ILE A 287 10.31 -32.78 5.94
N ARG A 288 9.30 -32.16 5.33
CA ARG A 288 8.76 -30.87 5.77
C ARG A 288 8.30 -30.86 7.23
N LYS A 289 7.77 -31.97 7.72
CA LYS A 289 7.26 -32.10 9.10
C LYS A 289 8.37 -31.94 10.15
N GLU A 290 9.61 -32.23 9.79
CA GLU A 290 10.78 -32.20 10.69
C GLU A 290 11.55 -30.88 10.61
N LEU A 291 11.05 -29.89 9.87
CA LEU A 291 11.72 -28.60 9.70
C LEU A 291 11.26 -27.57 10.71
N ASP A 292 12.21 -26.76 11.17
CA ASP A 292 11.89 -25.49 11.82
C ASP A 292 11.35 -24.48 10.80
N LYS A 293 10.14 -23.99 11.05
CA LYS A 293 9.43 -23.10 10.12
C LYS A 293 10.06 -21.71 9.97
N GLU A 294 10.88 -21.28 10.90
CA GLU A 294 11.48 -19.96 10.91
C GLU A 294 12.86 -19.93 10.23
N HIS A 295 13.61 -21.03 10.31
CA HIS A 295 15.00 -21.05 9.88
C HIS A 295 15.31 -22.10 8.81
N GLU A 296 14.32 -22.92 8.43
CA GLU A 296 14.55 -24.02 7.51
C GLU A 296 13.53 -24.02 6.37
N TYR A 297 14.01 -24.13 5.14
CA TYR A 297 13.22 -24.09 3.93
C TYR A 297 13.40 -25.39 3.15
N LEU A 298 12.28 -25.95 2.63
CA LEU A 298 12.32 -27.05 1.68
C LEU A 298 11.62 -26.59 0.39
N ILE A 299 12.31 -26.70 -0.70
CA ILE A 299 11.95 -26.19 -2.01
C ILE A 299 11.90 -27.36 -2.98
N ARG A 300 10.86 -27.48 -3.77
CA ARG A 300 10.90 -28.37 -4.92
C ARG A 300 11.68 -27.68 -6.04
N TYR A 301 12.92 -28.13 -6.28
CA TYR A 301 13.83 -27.50 -7.20
C TYR A 301 13.53 -27.86 -8.66
N GLY A 302 13.10 -29.12 -8.91
CA GLY A 302 12.64 -29.59 -10.23
C GLY A 302 12.38 -31.11 -10.21
N GLY A 303 11.42 -31.62 -10.96
CA GLY A 303 11.14 -33.05 -11.06
C GLY A 303 11.03 -33.76 -9.71
N GLU A 304 11.99 -34.64 -9.44
CA GLU A 304 12.17 -35.38 -8.18
C GLU A 304 13.22 -34.75 -7.24
N GLU A 305 13.72 -33.58 -7.57
CA GLU A 305 14.76 -32.89 -6.82
C GLU A 305 14.19 -31.88 -5.83
N PHE A 306 14.70 -31.89 -4.62
CA PHE A 306 14.38 -30.93 -3.55
C PHE A 306 15.63 -30.23 -3.09
N LEU A 307 15.50 -28.94 -2.78
CA LEU A 307 16.55 -28.15 -2.17
C LEU A 307 16.14 -27.79 -0.73
N TYR A 308 16.95 -28.20 0.23
CA TYR A 308 16.84 -27.77 1.62
C TYR A 308 17.82 -26.63 1.87
N ILE A 309 17.37 -25.60 2.62
CA ILE A 309 18.21 -24.50 3.11
C ILE A 309 17.99 -24.38 4.61
N GLY A 310 19.08 -24.46 5.38
CA GLY A 310 19.06 -24.32 6.84
C GLY A 310 19.92 -23.14 7.28
N ILE A 311 19.32 -22.17 7.94
CA ILE A 311 19.96 -20.99 8.51
C ILE A 311 20.40 -21.32 9.93
N GLY A 312 21.66 -21.03 10.29
CA GLY A 312 22.21 -21.39 11.59
C GLY A 312 22.62 -22.87 11.72
N ILE A 313 22.51 -23.64 10.64
CA ILE A 313 22.89 -25.07 10.62
C ILE A 313 24.35 -25.18 10.20
N ASP A 314 25.22 -25.63 11.09
CA ASP A 314 26.62 -25.89 10.82
C ASP A 314 26.85 -27.25 10.14
N GLU A 315 28.08 -27.55 9.75
CA GLU A 315 28.42 -28.78 9.03
C GLU A 315 28.09 -30.05 9.82
N ALA A 316 28.30 -30.05 11.13
CA ALA A 316 28.04 -31.20 12.00
C ALA A 316 26.54 -31.47 12.11
N ALA A 317 25.74 -30.41 12.35
CA ALA A 317 24.29 -30.49 12.40
C ALA A 317 23.69 -30.84 11.00
N ALA A 318 24.27 -30.31 9.93
CA ALA A 318 23.87 -30.63 8.55
C ALA A 318 24.06 -32.11 8.24
N LYS A 319 25.19 -32.68 8.63
CA LYS A 319 25.46 -34.12 8.46
C LYS A 319 24.47 -34.99 9.22
N GLN A 320 24.19 -34.66 10.49
CA GLN A 320 23.20 -35.41 11.30
C GLN A 320 21.79 -35.28 10.65
N LYS A 321 21.42 -34.10 10.22
CA LYS A 321 20.12 -33.88 9.60
C LYS A 321 19.96 -34.60 8.26
N GLY A 322 21.01 -34.63 7.44
CA GLY A 322 21.02 -35.40 6.20
C GLY A 322 20.86 -36.92 6.45
N PHE A 323 21.56 -37.47 7.44
CA PHE A 323 21.33 -38.86 7.84
C PHE A 323 19.90 -39.12 8.33
N TYR A 324 19.40 -38.21 9.16
CA TYR A 324 18.02 -38.32 9.65
C TYR A 324 16.99 -38.25 8.51
N PHE A 325 17.19 -37.41 7.50
CA PHE A 325 16.32 -37.39 6.33
C PHE A 325 16.35 -38.73 5.55
N ASN A 326 17.52 -39.35 5.37
CA ASN A 326 17.60 -40.70 4.79
C ASN A 326 16.82 -41.70 5.61
N GLU A 327 16.94 -41.72 6.94
CA GLU A 327 16.23 -42.65 7.81
C GLU A 327 14.71 -42.52 7.70
N ILE A 328 14.18 -41.28 7.85
CA ILE A 328 12.72 -41.04 7.83
C ILE A 328 12.08 -41.32 6.48
N VAL A 329 12.83 -41.14 5.36
CA VAL A 329 12.33 -41.48 4.02
C VAL A 329 12.40 -42.99 3.77
N ARG A 330 13.43 -43.65 4.25
CA ARG A 330 13.55 -45.13 4.14
C ARG A 330 12.40 -45.90 4.85
N GLU A 331 11.83 -45.26 5.91
CA GLU A 331 10.66 -45.80 6.61
C GLU A 331 9.38 -45.70 5.75
N LEU A 332 9.37 -44.94 4.67
CA LEU A 332 8.21 -44.78 3.80
C LEU A 332 8.07 -46.02 2.90
N ILE A 333 6.98 -46.69 3.05
CA ILE A 333 6.54 -47.77 2.15
C ILE A 333 5.47 -47.17 1.23
N ILE A 334 5.79 -47.01 -0.03
CA ILE A 334 4.91 -46.34 -1.01
C ILE A 334 4.67 -47.29 -2.19
N GLY A 335 3.39 -47.59 -2.45
CA GLY A 335 2.98 -48.42 -3.58
C GLY A 335 1.48 -48.60 -3.61
N PRO A 336 0.92 -49.08 -4.72
CA PRO A 336 -0.50 -49.36 -4.83
C PRO A 336 -0.88 -50.56 -3.96
N SER A 337 -2.09 -50.53 -3.39
CA SER A 337 -2.60 -51.55 -2.43
C SER A 337 -2.66 -53.00 -2.98
N ASN A 338 -2.48 -53.18 -4.27
CA ASN A 338 -2.61 -54.46 -4.97
C ASN A 338 -1.28 -55.02 -5.52
N ARG A 339 -0.13 -54.37 -5.21
CA ARG A 339 1.21 -54.78 -5.59
C ARG A 339 2.17 -54.67 -4.40
N GLU A 340 3.29 -55.39 -4.45
CA GLU A 340 4.36 -55.22 -3.46
C GLU A 340 4.82 -53.75 -3.47
N ALA A 341 4.75 -53.15 -2.31
CA ALA A 341 5.20 -51.76 -2.12
C ALA A 341 6.72 -51.71 -2.21
N MET A 342 7.26 -50.70 -2.87
CA MET A 342 8.70 -50.52 -3.02
C MET A 342 9.20 -49.53 -1.95
N GLY A 343 10.31 -49.85 -1.29
CA GLY A 343 11.01 -48.92 -0.42
C GLY A 343 11.60 -47.78 -1.24
N ILE A 344 11.45 -46.57 -0.72
CA ILE A 344 11.97 -45.37 -1.34
C ILE A 344 13.21 -44.92 -0.57
N THR A 345 14.27 -44.54 -1.29
CA THR A 345 15.45 -43.93 -0.73
C THR A 345 15.74 -42.57 -1.36
N ILE A 346 16.54 -41.77 -0.70
CA ILE A 346 17.00 -40.49 -1.23
C ILE A 346 18.51 -40.39 -1.15
N SER A 347 19.11 -39.75 -2.14
CA SER A 347 20.51 -39.32 -2.08
C SER A 347 20.58 -37.82 -1.74
N ILE A 348 21.50 -37.40 -0.89
CA ILE A 348 21.63 -36.03 -0.40
C ILE A 348 23.09 -35.58 -0.61
N GLY A 349 23.22 -34.39 -1.22
CA GLY A 349 24.49 -33.66 -1.24
C GLY A 349 24.40 -32.39 -0.43
N SER A 350 25.27 -32.22 0.53
CA SER A 350 25.27 -31.07 1.48
C SER A 350 26.50 -30.19 1.29
N TYR A 351 26.30 -28.89 1.36
CA TYR A 351 27.34 -27.87 1.42
C TYR A 351 26.98 -26.80 2.46
N THR A 352 27.90 -26.55 3.38
CA THR A 352 27.74 -25.54 4.43
C THR A 352 28.78 -24.43 4.27
N THR A 353 28.36 -23.19 4.45
CA THR A 353 29.24 -22.02 4.35
C THR A 353 28.85 -20.92 5.34
N ILE A 354 29.77 -20.01 5.58
CA ILE A 354 29.50 -18.71 6.24
C ILE A 354 29.76 -17.65 5.16
N TRP A 355 28.76 -16.84 4.87
CA TRP A 355 28.91 -15.75 3.91
C TRP A 355 29.70 -14.59 4.51
N ASP A 356 30.53 -13.96 3.70
CA ASP A 356 31.27 -12.75 4.00
C ASP A 356 30.96 -11.63 3.00
N LYS A 357 31.41 -10.41 3.28
CA LYS A 357 31.15 -9.23 2.41
C LYS A 357 31.81 -9.32 1.03
N ALA A 358 32.75 -10.22 0.85
CA ALA A 358 33.39 -10.45 -0.46
C ALA A 358 32.54 -11.38 -1.35
N THR A 359 31.51 -12.00 -0.79
CA THR A 359 30.61 -12.91 -1.50
C THR A 359 29.55 -12.10 -2.24
N ILE A 360 29.45 -12.25 -3.56
CA ILE A 360 28.54 -11.50 -4.45
C ILE A 360 27.11 -12.07 -4.33
N SER A 361 26.09 -11.30 -4.70
CA SER A 361 24.66 -11.66 -4.70
C SER A 361 24.28 -12.96 -5.44
N GLN A 362 25.19 -13.60 -6.17
CA GLN A 362 25.02 -14.90 -6.81
C GLN A 362 25.66 -16.08 -6.03
N ALA A 363 26.16 -15.82 -4.82
CA ALA A 363 26.84 -16.83 -4.01
C ALA A 363 25.98 -18.07 -3.68
N TRP A 364 24.68 -17.91 -3.59
CA TRP A 364 23.76 -19.03 -3.36
C TRP A 364 23.77 -20.02 -4.53
N ILE A 365 23.91 -19.56 -5.78
CA ILE A 365 23.99 -20.44 -6.95
C ILE A 365 25.23 -21.34 -6.86
N ASP A 366 26.35 -20.80 -6.40
CA ASP A 366 27.56 -21.58 -6.20
C ASP A 366 27.44 -22.58 -5.03
N CYS A 367 26.69 -22.20 -3.98
CA CYS A 367 26.36 -23.13 -2.89
C CYS A 367 25.49 -24.28 -3.38
N VAL A 368 24.45 -23.98 -4.19
CA VAL A 368 23.61 -25.01 -4.81
C VAL A 368 24.42 -25.91 -5.72
N LYS A 369 25.31 -25.39 -6.58
CA LYS A 369 26.20 -26.19 -7.43
C LYS A 369 27.12 -27.11 -6.63
N LYS A 370 27.65 -26.64 -5.49
CA LYS A 370 28.48 -27.49 -4.62
C LYS A 370 27.68 -28.58 -3.95
N ALA A 371 26.44 -28.28 -3.50
CA ALA A 371 25.53 -29.28 -2.98
C ALA A 371 25.14 -30.30 -4.06
N ASP A 372 24.92 -29.88 -5.32
CA ASP A 372 24.65 -30.77 -6.45
C ASP A 372 25.85 -31.69 -6.77
N ASN A 373 27.08 -31.17 -6.75
CA ASN A 373 28.29 -31.97 -6.87
C ASN A 373 28.39 -33.04 -5.75
N ALA A 374 28.02 -32.69 -4.53
CA ALA A 374 27.97 -33.65 -3.41
C ALA A 374 26.88 -34.73 -3.65
N LEU A 375 25.71 -34.34 -4.17
CA LEU A 375 24.64 -35.26 -4.54
C LEU A 375 25.10 -36.25 -5.63
N TYR A 376 25.80 -35.76 -6.64
CA TYR A 376 26.40 -36.62 -7.68
C TYR A 376 27.34 -37.67 -7.08
N LEU A 377 28.18 -37.30 -6.11
CA LEU A 377 29.04 -38.23 -5.39
C LEU A 377 28.24 -39.25 -4.58
N ALA A 378 27.14 -38.83 -3.92
CA ALA A 378 26.25 -39.73 -3.19
C ALA A 378 25.62 -40.79 -4.12
N LYS A 379 25.09 -40.37 -5.28
CA LYS A 379 24.54 -41.25 -6.29
C LYS A 379 25.54 -42.28 -6.84
N ASN A 380 26.77 -41.83 -7.15
CA ASN A 380 27.82 -42.70 -7.70
C ASN A 380 28.46 -43.64 -6.65
N SER A 381 28.33 -43.33 -5.37
CA SER A 381 28.89 -44.17 -4.28
C SER A 381 27.88 -45.19 -3.70
N GLY A 382 26.77 -45.42 -4.41
CA GLY A 382 25.80 -46.48 -4.08
C GLY A 382 24.48 -45.96 -3.54
N LYS A 383 24.15 -44.66 -3.72
CA LYS A 383 22.86 -44.03 -3.35
C LYS A 383 22.53 -44.15 -1.86
N ASP A 384 21.30 -43.77 -1.45
CA ASP A 384 20.75 -43.89 -0.08
C ASP A 384 21.71 -43.35 1.00
N LYS A 385 22.26 -42.16 0.80
CA LYS A 385 23.22 -41.53 1.71
C LYS A 385 23.32 -40.02 1.58
N CYS A 386 23.88 -39.40 2.59
CA CYS A 386 24.26 -38.00 2.61
C CYS A 386 25.77 -37.86 2.45
N VAL A 387 26.21 -37.08 1.45
CA VAL A 387 27.60 -36.66 1.27
C VAL A 387 27.73 -35.19 1.56
N CYS A 388 28.66 -34.81 2.47
CA CYS A 388 28.92 -33.43 2.81
C CYS A 388 30.24 -32.98 2.19
N LEU A 389 30.24 -31.86 1.46
CA LEU A 389 31.43 -31.18 1.02
C LEU A 389 31.78 -30.11 2.03
N SER A 390 32.99 -30.14 2.55
CA SER A 390 33.59 -29.08 3.37
C SER A 390 34.12 -27.93 2.50
N ARG A 391 34.27 -26.78 3.10
CA ARG A 391 34.78 -25.56 2.48
C ARG A 391 36.21 -25.73 1.93
#